data_075f35b8ab67fe5e8144979633f5e251
#
_entry.id   075f35b8ab67fe5e8144979633f5e251
#
_cell.length_a   1.000
_cell.length_b   1.000
_cell.length_c   1.000
_cell.angle_alpha   90.00
_cell.angle_beta   90.00
_cell.angle_gamma   90.00
#
_symmetry.space_group_name_H-M   'P 1'
#
loop_
_entity.id
_entity.type
_entity.pdbx_description
1 polymer ?
#
loop_
_entity_poly.entity_id
_entity_poly.type
_entity_poly.pdbx_seq_one_letter_code
_entity_poly.pdbx_strand_id
1 'polypeptide(L)'
;YEAGLPLTVENIRRQSRFHPRCGTSFMILVIIISIFLYAVLPWTSTGMRIVYKLCMFPLLVGVSYEILKWAGRSDSVLSKIVSQPGLWMQRLTTFEPDDSMIEVAIAAVTPVLPEKQEEARW
;
A
#
# COMPACT_ATOMS: atom_id res chain seq x y z
N TYR A 1 14.64 -5.69 -5.47
CA TYR A 1 14.39 -7.08 -5.87
C TYR A 1 13.53 -7.17 -7.13
N GLU A 2 12.39 -6.46 -7.20
CA GLU A 2 11.48 -6.45 -8.36
C GLU A 2 12.14 -5.93 -9.65
N ALA A 3 13.15 -5.07 -9.52
CA ALA A 3 13.95 -4.58 -10.65
C ALA A 3 14.97 -5.62 -11.19
N GLY A 4 15.09 -6.79 -10.57
CA GLY A 4 16.03 -7.83 -10.95
C GLY A 4 17.48 -7.53 -10.59
N LEU A 5 17.73 -6.55 -9.73
CA LEU A 5 19.09 -6.17 -9.29
C LEU A 5 19.50 -6.94 -8.04
N PRO A 6 20.82 -7.22 -7.86
CA PRO A 6 21.32 -7.78 -6.61
C PRO A 6 20.96 -6.90 -5.41
N LEU A 7 20.60 -7.53 -4.27
CA LEU A 7 20.30 -6.85 -3.02
C LEU A 7 21.58 -6.35 -2.34
N THR A 8 22.11 -5.25 -2.82
CA THR A 8 23.25 -4.55 -2.24
C THR A 8 22.83 -3.18 -1.74
N VAL A 9 23.53 -2.64 -0.74
CA VAL A 9 23.26 -1.30 -0.18
C VAL A 9 23.28 -0.24 -1.28
N GLU A 10 24.22 -0.32 -2.21
CA GLU A 10 24.35 0.64 -3.31
C GLU A 10 23.16 0.59 -4.27
N ASN A 11 22.71 -0.59 -4.67
CA ASN A 11 21.59 -0.78 -5.57
C ASN A 11 20.27 -0.31 -4.92
N ILE A 12 20.07 -0.62 -3.64
CA ILE A 12 18.89 -0.22 -2.89
C ILE A 12 18.85 1.29 -2.72
N ARG A 13 19.97 1.93 -2.43
CA ARG A 13 20.05 3.38 -2.29
C ARG A 13 19.65 4.14 -3.55
N ARG A 14 19.84 3.56 -4.71
CA ARG A 14 19.43 4.13 -6.01
C ARG A 14 17.94 3.98 -6.30
N GLN A 15 17.23 3.13 -5.55
CA GLN A 15 15.80 2.92 -5.73
C GLN A 15 14.98 3.99 -5.00
N SER A 16 13.77 4.23 -5.53
CA SER A 16 12.84 5.13 -4.86
C SER A 16 12.33 4.54 -3.55
N ARG A 17 12.25 5.37 -2.51
CA ARG A 17 11.59 5.02 -1.24
C ARG A 17 10.07 4.98 -1.35
N PHE A 18 9.52 5.51 -2.43
CA PHE A 18 8.08 5.55 -2.66
C PHE A 18 7.63 4.30 -3.39
N HIS A 19 6.63 3.62 -2.83
CA HIS A 19 6.09 2.42 -3.43
C HIS A 19 4.55 2.46 -3.42
N PRO A 20 3.88 2.19 -4.56
CA PRO A 20 2.41 2.29 -4.65
C PRO A 20 1.69 1.27 -3.77
N ARG A 21 2.29 0.10 -3.51
CA ARG A 21 1.73 -0.97 -2.67
C ARG A 21 2.15 -0.89 -1.20
N CYS A 22 2.59 0.27 -0.74
CA CYS A 22 2.94 0.48 0.66
C CYS A 22 1.70 0.49 1.55
N GLY A 23 1.83 0.01 2.80
CA GLY A 23 0.76 0.05 3.79
C GLY A 23 0.19 1.44 4.04
N THR A 24 1.01 2.49 3.95
CA THR A 24 0.55 3.88 4.04
C THR A 24 -0.40 4.24 2.90
N SER A 25 -0.10 3.82 1.66
CA SER A 25 -1.00 4.00 0.51
C SER A 25 -2.32 3.26 0.72
N PHE A 26 -2.27 2.06 1.29
CA PHE A 26 -3.47 1.30 1.63
C PHE A 26 -4.34 2.04 2.66
N MET A 27 -3.76 2.57 3.73
CA MET A 27 -4.50 3.32 4.75
C MET A 27 -5.22 4.54 4.16
N ILE A 28 -4.54 5.32 3.33
CA ILE A 28 -5.14 6.49 2.68
C ILE A 28 -6.28 6.08 1.75
N LEU A 29 -6.11 5.01 1.00
CA LEU A 29 -7.14 4.49 0.13
C LEU A 29 -8.38 4.03 0.92
N VAL A 30 -8.18 3.31 2.03
CA VAL A 30 -9.27 2.91 2.95
C VAL A 30 -10.02 4.13 3.47
N ILE A 31 -9.33 5.20 3.87
CA ILE A 31 -9.96 6.44 4.35
C ILE A 31 -10.82 7.06 3.25
N ILE A 32 -10.28 7.22 2.04
CA ILE A 32 -11.01 7.83 0.92
C ILE A 32 -12.25 7.02 0.58
N ILE A 33 -12.12 5.70 0.44
CA ILE A 33 -13.26 4.83 0.11
C ILE A 33 -14.29 4.82 1.24
N SER A 34 -13.84 4.87 2.50
CA SER A 34 -14.75 4.92 3.66
C SER A 34 -15.65 6.15 3.65
N ILE A 35 -15.13 7.30 3.24
CA ILE A 35 -15.92 8.53 3.14
C ILE A 35 -17.07 8.33 2.16
N PHE A 36 -16.81 7.79 0.97
CA PHE A 36 -17.85 7.52 -0.03
C PHE A 36 -18.83 6.43 0.43
N LEU A 37 -18.31 5.33 0.96
CA LEU A 37 -19.12 4.20 1.39
C LEU A 37 -20.05 4.58 2.54
N TYR A 38 -19.54 5.32 3.54
CA TYR A 38 -20.31 5.72 4.69
C TYR A 38 -21.26 6.90 4.43
N ALA A 39 -21.01 7.68 3.39
CA ALA A 39 -21.92 8.74 2.96
C ALA A 39 -23.28 8.20 2.47
N VAL A 40 -23.31 6.98 1.94
CA VAL A 40 -24.52 6.32 1.44
C VAL A 40 -25.35 5.70 2.58
N LEU A 41 -24.78 5.54 3.78
CA LEU A 41 -25.51 4.93 4.91
C LEU A 41 -26.66 5.81 5.36
N PRO A 42 -27.83 5.20 5.68
CA PRO A 42 -29.00 5.93 6.12
C PRO A 42 -28.74 6.64 7.46
N TRP A 43 -29.39 7.79 7.63
CA TRP A 43 -29.35 8.55 8.87
C TRP A 43 -30.28 7.89 9.89
N THR A 44 -29.74 6.97 10.66
CA THR A 44 -30.42 6.23 11.72
C THR A 44 -29.83 6.62 13.08
N SER A 45 -30.30 5.95 14.15
CA SER A 45 -29.73 6.13 15.49
C SER A 45 -28.20 5.85 15.50
N THR A 46 -27.47 6.50 16.40
CA THR A 46 -26.02 6.36 16.53
C THR A 46 -25.59 4.90 16.69
N GLY A 47 -26.33 4.11 17.48
CA GLY A 47 -26.03 2.69 17.67
C GLY A 47 -26.12 1.88 16.38
N MET A 48 -27.18 2.08 15.58
CA MET A 48 -27.33 1.40 14.30
C MET A 48 -26.25 1.80 13.30
N ARG A 49 -25.82 3.05 13.29
CA ARG A 49 -24.72 3.52 12.43
C ARG A 49 -23.41 2.82 12.76
N ILE A 50 -23.12 2.58 14.03
CA ILE A 50 -21.93 1.83 14.46
C ILE A 50 -22.02 0.39 13.94
N VAL A 51 -23.17 -0.26 14.10
CA VAL A 51 -23.39 -1.63 13.60
C VAL A 51 -23.17 -1.71 12.08
N TYR A 52 -23.76 -0.79 11.31
CA TYR A 52 -23.56 -0.76 9.85
C TYR A 52 -22.09 -0.57 9.47
N LYS A 53 -21.37 0.35 10.14
CA LYS A 53 -19.94 0.56 9.88
C LYS A 53 -19.10 -0.69 10.17
N LEU A 54 -19.39 -1.37 11.28
CA LEU A 54 -18.69 -2.60 11.64
C LEU A 54 -18.97 -3.74 10.65
N CYS A 55 -20.24 -3.89 10.22
CA CYS A 55 -20.60 -4.91 9.21
C CYS A 55 -19.99 -4.62 7.83
N MET A 56 -19.88 -3.34 7.46
CA MET A 56 -19.30 -2.94 6.18
C MET A 56 -17.77 -2.88 6.18
N PHE A 57 -17.13 -2.92 7.34
CA PHE A 57 -15.68 -2.82 7.44
C PHE A 57 -14.91 -3.91 6.66
N PRO A 58 -15.27 -5.21 6.72
CA PRO A 58 -14.62 -6.22 5.91
C PRO A 58 -14.74 -5.97 4.41
N LEU A 59 -15.91 -5.51 3.96
CA LEU A 59 -16.13 -5.12 2.56
C LEU A 59 -15.24 -3.94 2.16
N LEU A 60 -15.17 -2.91 3.01
CA LEU A 60 -14.32 -1.74 2.81
C LEU A 60 -12.85 -2.12 2.64
N VAL A 61 -12.34 -2.97 3.53
CA VAL A 61 -10.94 -3.45 3.47
C VAL A 61 -10.70 -4.26 2.21
N GLY A 62 -11.60 -5.18 1.86
CA GLY A 62 -11.49 -6.02 0.66
C GLY A 62 -11.49 -5.20 -0.63
N VAL A 63 -12.42 -4.27 -0.78
CA VAL A 63 -12.49 -3.37 -1.95
C VAL A 63 -11.23 -2.51 -2.05
N SER A 64 -10.78 -1.94 -0.94
CA SER A 64 -9.56 -1.13 -0.89
C SER A 64 -8.33 -1.93 -1.29
N TYR A 65 -8.24 -3.18 -0.87
CA TYR A 65 -7.16 -4.09 -1.23
C TYR A 65 -7.14 -4.41 -2.73
N GLU A 66 -8.30 -4.73 -3.31
CA GLU A 66 -8.40 -5.01 -4.75
C GLU A 66 -8.04 -3.79 -5.61
N ILE A 67 -8.45 -2.59 -5.20
CA ILE A 67 -8.08 -1.35 -5.89
C ILE A 67 -6.57 -1.12 -5.79
N LEU A 68 -5.97 -1.33 -4.62
CA LEU A 68 -4.52 -1.19 -4.43
C LEU A 68 -3.75 -2.18 -5.30
N LYS A 69 -4.17 -3.43 -5.32
CA LYS A 69 -3.59 -4.50 -6.13
C LYS A 69 -3.68 -4.19 -7.62
N TRP A 70 -4.84 -3.75 -8.08
CA TRP A 70 -5.02 -3.31 -9.47
C TRP A 70 -4.12 -2.12 -9.80
N ALA A 71 -4.08 -1.10 -8.94
CA ALA A 71 -3.24 0.08 -9.14
C ALA A 71 -1.74 -0.27 -9.18
N GLY A 72 -1.31 -1.25 -8.39
CA GLY A 72 0.08 -1.71 -8.38
C GLY A 72 0.49 -2.56 -9.59
N ARG A 73 -0.49 -3.14 -10.31
CA ARG A 73 -0.25 -3.94 -11.53
C ARG A 73 -0.37 -3.15 -12.82
N SER A 74 -1.11 -2.06 -12.78
CA SER A 74 -1.48 -1.27 -13.96
C SER A 74 -0.58 -0.03 -14.06
N ASP A 75 -0.01 0.20 -15.22
CA ASP A 75 0.72 1.44 -15.55
C ASP A 75 -0.18 2.51 -16.19
N SER A 76 -1.49 2.37 -16.04
CA SER A 76 -2.46 3.32 -16.60
C SER A 76 -2.40 4.67 -15.88
N VAL A 77 -2.86 5.72 -16.60
CA VAL A 77 -2.97 7.07 -15.99
C VAL A 77 -3.88 7.07 -14.77
N LEU A 78 -4.97 6.27 -14.84
CA LEU A 78 -5.91 6.15 -13.72
C LEU A 78 -5.28 5.52 -12.48
N SER A 79 -4.46 4.48 -12.64
CA SER A 79 -3.74 3.86 -11.51
C SER A 79 -2.75 4.84 -10.86
N LYS A 80 -2.10 5.68 -11.67
CA LYS A 80 -1.22 6.74 -11.17
C LYS A 80 -1.99 7.78 -10.35
N ILE A 81 -3.15 8.21 -10.81
CA ILE A 81 -4.02 9.17 -10.08
C ILE A 81 -4.48 8.57 -8.75
N VAL A 82 -4.94 7.32 -8.75
CA VAL A 82 -5.41 6.63 -7.54
C VAL A 82 -4.28 6.44 -6.52
N SER A 83 -3.05 6.24 -6.98
CA SER A 83 -1.88 6.06 -6.12
C SER A 83 -1.32 7.37 -5.56
N GLN A 84 -1.61 8.52 -6.17
CA GLN A 84 -1.02 9.82 -5.79
C GLN A 84 -1.24 10.22 -4.32
N PRO A 85 -2.46 10.13 -3.76
CA PRO A 85 -2.67 10.51 -2.35
C PRO A 85 -1.79 9.68 -1.40
N GLY A 86 -1.65 8.38 -1.66
CA GLY A 86 -0.78 7.50 -0.90
C GLY A 86 0.70 7.88 -1.01
N LEU A 87 1.17 8.18 -2.21
CA LEU A 87 2.55 8.63 -2.45
C LEU A 87 2.84 9.98 -1.79
N TRP A 88 1.88 10.90 -1.76
CA TRP A 88 2.03 12.16 -1.02
C TRP A 88 2.18 11.94 0.48
N MET A 89 1.38 11.03 1.04
CA MET A 89 1.49 10.69 2.45
C MET A 89 2.84 10.05 2.78
N GLN A 90 3.39 9.25 1.89
CA GLN A 90 4.73 8.68 2.05
C GLN A 90 5.83 9.74 2.12
N ARG A 91 5.67 10.90 1.48
CA ARG A 91 6.63 12.01 1.61
C ARG A 91 6.74 12.53 3.04
N LEU A 92 5.64 12.46 3.78
CA LEU A 92 5.58 12.88 5.19
C LEU A 92 6.02 11.78 6.15
N THR A 93 5.75 10.52 5.82
CA THR A 93 5.90 9.38 6.74
C THR A 93 7.16 8.55 6.51
N THR A 94 7.76 8.61 5.32
CA THR A 94 8.95 7.82 4.98
C THR A 94 10.17 8.72 4.78
N PHE A 95 11.27 8.36 5.44
CA PHE A 95 12.56 9.04 5.31
C PHE A 95 13.56 8.14 4.61
N GLU A 96 14.64 8.73 4.08
CA GLU A 96 15.71 7.95 3.49
C GLU A 96 16.47 7.19 4.57
N PRO A 97 16.60 5.85 4.43
CA PRO A 97 17.34 5.04 5.37
C PRO A 97 18.84 5.27 5.23
N ASP A 98 19.57 5.13 6.33
CA ASP A 98 21.02 5.03 6.32
C ASP A 98 21.49 3.63 5.89
N ASP A 99 22.81 3.46 5.71
CA ASP A 99 23.36 2.18 5.26
C ASP A 99 23.09 1.04 6.24
N SER A 100 23.10 1.30 7.53
CA SER A 100 22.82 0.29 8.55
C SER A 100 21.37 -0.21 8.50
N MET A 101 20.42 0.68 8.27
CA MET A 101 19.01 0.34 8.09
C MET A 101 18.79 -0.49 6.83
N ILE A 102 19.48 -0.15 5.73
CA ILE A 102 19.43 -0.92 4.49
C ILE A 102 20.00 -2.33 4.69
N GLU A 103 21.11 -2.48 5.39
CA GLU A 103 21.70 -3.78 5.71
C GLU A 103 20.75 -4.66 6.53
N VAL A 104 20.08 -4.09 7.53
CA VAL A 104 19.05 -4.80 8.32
C VAL A 104 17.89 -5.26 7.44
N ALA A 105 17.43 -4.39 6.55
CA ALA A 105 16.34 -4.73 5.62
C ALA A 105 16.73 -5.86 4.66
N ILE A 106 17.96 -5.86 4.13
CA ILE A 106 18.51 -6.94 3.29
C ILE A 106 18.53 -8.25 4.07
N ALA A 107 19.04 -8.24 5.31
CA ALA A 107 19.10 -9.42 6.16
C ALA A 107 17.72 -9.97 6.50
N ALA A 108 16.71 -9.09 6.66
CA ALA A 108 15.34 -9.50 6.95
C ALA A 108 14.61 -10.08 5.74
N VAL A 109 14.86 -9.56 4.55
CA VAL A 109 14.19 -9.98 3.31
C VAL A 109 14.79 -11.25 2.73
N THR A 110 16.11 -11.42 2.79
CA THR A 110 16.80 -12.53 2.14
C THR A 110 16.24 -13.91 2.47
N PRO A 111 15.92 -14.26 3.75
CA PRO A 111 15.39 -15.57 4.08
C PRO A 111 13.98 -15.87 3.57
N VAL A 112 13.23 -14.82 3.21
CA VAL A 112 11.82 -14.93 2.79
C VAL A 112 11.62 -14.71 1.30
N LEU A 113 12.71 -14.54 0.54
CA LEU A 113 12.64 -14.41 -0.90
C LEU A 113 12.16 -15.73 -1.52
N PRO A 114 11.20 -15.68 -2.47
CA PRO A 114 10.76 -16.85 -3.20
C PRO A 114 11.88 -17.39 -4.09
N GLU A 115 11.86 -18.70 -4.35
CA GLU A 115 12.83 -19.34 -5.23
C GLU A 115 12.76 -18.82 -6.67
N LYS A 116 11.55 -18.44 -7.10
CA LYS A 116 11.31 -17.85 -8.42
C LYS A 116 10.84 -16.39 -8.27
N GLN A 117 11.49 -15.49 -8.98
CA GLN A 117 11.16 -14.07 -8.97
C GLN A 117 9.71 -13.78 -9.41
N GLU A 118 9.14 -14.64 -10.24
CA GLU A 118 7.74 -14.51 -10.70
C GLU A 118 6.72 -14.68 -9.57
N GLU A 119 7.04 -15.45 -8.54
CA GLU A 119 6.18 -15.66 -7.37
C GLU A 119 6.07 -14.41 -6.48
N ALA A 120 7.00 -13.47 -6.60
CA ALA A 120 6.96 -12.17 -5.91
C ALA A 120 6.08 -11.14 -6.62
N ARG A 121 5.57 -11.43 -7.81
CA ARG A 121 4.66 -10.55 -8.57
C ARG A 121 3.22 -10.83 -8.18
N TRP A 122 2.56 -9.79 -7.77
CA TRP A 122 1.14 -9.84 -7.40
C TRP A 122 0.26 -9.54 -8.61
#